data_36028da2372336bcd7125df4bf3a94ce
#
_entry.id   36028da2372336bcd7125df4bf3a94ce
#
_cell.length_a   1.000
_cell.length_b   1.000
_cell.length_c   1.000
_cell.angle_alpha   90.00
_cell.angle_beta   90.00
_cell.angle_gamma   90.00
#
_symmetry.space_group_name_H-M   'P 1'
#
loop_
_entity.id
_entity.type
_entity.pdbx_description
1 polymer ?
#
loop_
_entity_poly.entity_id
_entity_poly.type
_entity_poly.pdbx_seq_one_letter_code
_entity_poly.pdbx_strand_id
1 'polypeptide(L)'
;MEVIQITDRKKEYLPLLLLADEEEHMVDRYLDRGDMFVFTDKGEVVGECVVVADGNGCELKNLAVAPAFQRMGYGAWIVEFVCARYAGRYGELVVGTGEAPATMGFYRKCGFTEYARIPDFFTTNYGHEIVEDSVLLRDMILLKRRLKEKPE
;
A
#
# COMPACT_ATOMS: atom_id res chain seq x y z
N MET A 1 17.69 1.82 8.86
CA MET A 1 16.69 0.99 8.17
C MET A 1 17.21 0.65 6.78
N GLU A 2 17.13 -0.60 6.38
CA GLU A 2 17.55 -1.04 5.07
C GLU A 2 16.34 -1.35 4.19
N VAL A 3 16.48 -1.14 2.88
CA VAL A 3 15.42 -1.40 1.90
C VAL A 3 15.97 -2.37 0.86
N ILE A 4 15.22 -3.43 0.58
CA ILE A 4 15.58 -4.43 -0.41
C ILE A 4 14.46 -4.54 -1.43
N GLN A 5 14.76 -4.36 -2.71
CA GLN A 5 13.79 -4.63 -3.76
C GLN A 5 13.75 -6.13 -4.04
N ILE A 6 12.55 -6.71 -4.00
CA ILE A 6 12.33 -8.13 -4.21
C ILE A 6 11.88 -8.33 -5.65
N THR A 7 12.66 -9.07 -6.43
CA THR A 7 12.41 -9.29 -7.86
C THR A 7 11.93 -10.70 -8.19
N ASP A 8 12.10 -11.65 -7.27
CA ASP A 8 11.58 -13.02 -7.42
C ASP A 8 11.15 -13.56 -6.07
N ARG A 9 10.44 -14.69 -6.07
CA ARG A 9 9.95 -15.36 -4.86
C ARG A 9 9.24 -14.40 -3.90
N LYS A 10 8.45 -13.49 -4.46
CA LYS A 10 7.73 -12.47 -3.68
C LYS A 10 6.77 -13.08 -2.66
N LYS A 11 6.24 -14.26 -2.96
CA LYS A 11 5.30 -14.96 -2.07
C LYS A 11 5.94 -15.56 -0.82
N GLU A 12 7.27 -15.52 -0.69
CA GLU A 12 7.91 -15.80 0.60
C GLU A 12 7.44 -14.82 1.68
N TYR A 13 6.94 -13.64 1.27
CA TYR A 13 6.40 -12.62 2.17
C TYR A 13 4.88 -12.61 2.21
N LEU A 14 4.22 -13.69 1.75
CA LEU A 14 2.76 -13.75 1.70
C LEU A 14 2.07 -13.46 3.03
N PRO A 15 2.54 -13.97 4.19
CA PRO A 15 1.90 -13.62 5.46
C PRO A 15 1.85 -12.12 5.73
N LEU A 16 2.88 -11.39 5.32
CA LEU A 16 2.93 -9.94 5.48
C LEU A 16 2.01 -9.24 4.46
N LEU A 17 2.01 -9.69 3.21
CA LEU A 17 1.13 -9.16 2.16
C LEU A 17 -0.34 -9.31 2.53
N LEU A 18 -0.71 -10.43 3.15
CA LEU A 18 -2.10 -10.72 3.54
C LEU A 18 -2.58 -9.86 4.71
N LEU A 19 -1.70 -9.17 5.43
CA LEU A 19 -2.11 -8.19 6.44
C LEU A 19 -2.81 -6.99 5.81
N ALA A 20 -2.42 -6.61 4.60
CA ALA A 20 -3.00 -5.46 3.91
C ALA A 20 -4.06 -5.86 2.89
N ASP A 21 -4.04 -7.10 2.40
CA ASP A 21 -4.98 -7.58 1.39
C ASP A 21 -5.33 -9.04 1.71
N GLU A 22 -6.49 -9.27 2.30
CA GLU A 22 -6.85 -10.52 2.97
C GLU A 22 -6.95 -11.76 2.09
N GLU A 23 -7.02 -11.62 0.76
CA GLU A 23 -7.16 -12.76 -0.15
C GLU A 23 -6.02 -12.82 -1.16
N GLU A 24 -5.40 -14.01 -1.25
CA GLU A 24 -4.26 -14.22 -2.14
C GLU A 24 -4.60 -13.95 -3.60
N HIS A 25 -5.79 -14.29 -4.07
CA HIS A 25 -6.17 -14.02 -5.46
C HIS A 25 -6.21 -12.53 -5.79
N MET A 26 -6.47 -11.68 -4.81
CA MET A 26 -6.41 -10.23 -5.00
C MET A 26 -4.96 -9.76 -5.05
N VAL A 27 -4.08 -10.31 -4.20
CA VAL A 27 -2.63 -10.06 -4.26
C VAL A 27 -2.08 -10.45 -5.63
N ASP A 28 -2.52 -11.57 -6.18
CA ASP A 28 -2.08 -12.06 -7.49
C ASP A 28 -2.36 -11.10 -8.64
N ARG A 29 -3.35 -10.20 -8.48
CA ARG A 29 -3.68 -9.22 -9.53
C ARG A 29 -2.55 -8.23 -9.81
N TYR A 30 -1.68 -7.99 -8.83
CA TYR A 30 -0.66 -6.93 -8.98
C TYR A 30 0.76 -7.35 -8.59
N LEU A 31 0.94 -8.46 -7.89
CA LEU A 31 2.23 -8.79 -7.27
C LEU A 31 3.35 -8.93 -8.29
N ASP A 32 3.14 -9.72 -9.36
CA ASP A 32 4.20 -10.02 -10.33
C ASP A 32 4.61 -8.80 -11.15
N ARG A 33 3.67 -7.90 -11.45
CA ARG A 33 3.96 -6.69 -12.24
C ARG A 33 4.34 -5.49 -11.38
N GLY A 34 4.25 -5.62 -10.06
CA GLY A 34 4.56 -4.54 -9.13
C GLY A 34 6.02 -4.54 -8.72
N ASP A 35 6.48 -3.37 -8.30
CA ASP A 35 7.76 -3.22 -7.63
C ASP A 35 7.54 -3.52 -6.15
N MET A 36 8.21 -4.56 -5.64
CA MET A 36 8.08 -4.94 -4.23
C MET A 36 9.34 -4.54 -3.46
N PHE A 37 9.13 -3.92 -2.31
CA PHE A 37 10.21 -3.53 -1.41
C PHE A 37 9.95 -4.11 -0.03
N VAL A 38 11.01 -4.64 0.59
CA VAL A 38 10.99 -5.13 1.96
C VAL A 38 11.92 -4.26 2.81
N PHE A 39 11.45 -3.91 3.99
CA PHE A 39 12.13 -2.99 4.89
C PHE A 39 12.59 -3.75 6.12
N THR A 40 13.87 -3.60 6.47
CA THR A 40 14.45 -4.25 7.63
C THR A 40 15.06 -3.22 8.57
N ASP A 41 15.00 -3.50 9.86
CA ASP A 41 15.67 -2.72 10.88
C ASP A 41 16.42 -3.68 11.81
N LYS A 42 17.72 -3.48 11.95
CA LYS A 42 18.59 -4.36 12.74
C LYS A 42 18.46 -5.84 12.35
N GLY A 43 18.32 -6.09 11.05
CA GLY A 43 18.20 -7.44 10.50
C GLY A 43 16.82 -8.07 10.58
N GLU A 44 15.84 -7.40 11.16
CA GLU A 44 14.45 -7.91 11.23
C GLU A 44 13.57 -7.25 10.18
N VAL A 45 12.70 -8.03 9.56
CA VAL A 45 11.72 -7.53 8.59
C VAL A 45 10.63 -6.75 9.34
N VAL A 46 10.52 -5.46 9.08
CA VAL A 46 9.54 -4.59 9.74
C VAL A 46 8.32 -4.31 8.87
N GLY A 47 8.45 -4.42 7.54
CA GLY A 47 7.33 -4.16 6.65
C GLY A 47 7.66 -4.39 5.19
N GLU A 48 6.66 -4.20 4.35
CA GLU A 48 6.77 -4.32 2.90
C GLU A 48 5.84 -3.33 2.20
N CYS A 49 6.09 -3.09 0.92
CA CYS A 49 5.11 -2.46 0.05
C CYS A 49 5.22 -3.00 -1.38
N VAL A 50 4.13 -2.87 -2.13
CA VAL A 50 4.09 -3.16 -3.55
C VAL A 50 3.52 -1.96 -4.27
N VAL A 51 4.23 -1.47 -5.28
CA VAL A 51 3.84 -0.32 -6.09
C VAL A 51 3.74 -0.77 -7.54
N VAL A 52 2.61 -0.46 -8.19
CA VAL A 52 2.46 -0.65 -9.62
C VAL A 52 2.68 0.70 -10.30
N ALA A 53 3.76 0.79 -11.05
CA ALA A 53 4.17 2.01 -11.74
C ALA A 53 4.33 1.68 -13.22
N ASP A 54 3.39 2.14 -14.03
CA ASP A 54 3.34 1.84 -15.46
C ASP A 54 2.77 3.03 -16.24
N GLY A 55 2.38 2.81 -17.50
CA GLY A 55 1.83 3.87 -18.35
C GLY A 55 0.50 4.45 -17.85
N ASN A 56 -0.18 3.78 -16.93
CA ASN A 56 -1.45 4.25 -16.35
C ASN A 56 -1.27 5.05 -15.07
N GLY A 57 -0.06 5.11 -14.52
CA GLY A 57 0.23 5.86 -13.31
C GLY A 57 1.03 5.10 -12.28
N CYS A 58 1.03 5.60 -11.06
CA CYS A 58 1.77 5.04 -9.93
C CYS A 58 0.80 4.81 -8.78
N GLU A 59 0.65 3.55 -8.37
CA GLU A 59 -0.30 3.17 -7.33
C GLU A 59 0.36 2.29 -6.27
N LEU A 60 0.19 2.67 -5.01
CA LEU A 60 0.57 1.85 -3.86
C LEU A 60 -0.51 0.79 -3.64
N LYS A 61 -0.20 -0.47 -3.99
CA LYS A 61 -1.18 -1.57 -3.98
C LYS A 61 -1.21 -2.34 -2.66
N ASN A 62 -0.10 -2.36 -1.94
CA ASN A 62 0.01 -3.11 -0.69
C ASN A 62 1.03 -2.41 0.19
N LEU A 63 0.70 -2.22 1.45
CA LEU A 63 1.57 -1.66 2.46
C LEU A 63 1.25 -2.36 3.78
N ALA A 64 2.21 -3.06 4.33
CA ALA A 64 2.04 -3.74 5.61
C ALA A 64 3.25 -3.53 6.51
N VAL A 65 2.96 -3.31 7.79
CA VAL A 65 3.98 -3.29 8.86
C VAL A 65 3.74 -4.52 9.72
N ALA A 66 4.80 -5.28 9.99
CA ALA A 66 4.72 -6.48 10.81
C ALA A 66 4.13 -6.14 12.18
N PRO A 67 3.28 -7.02 12.76
CA PRO A 67 2.55 -6.68 13.99
C PRO A 67 3.43 -6.18 15.14
N ALA A 68 4.62 -6.76 15.33
CA ALA A 68 5.53 -6.35 16.39
C ALA A 68 6.08 -4.93 16.21
N PHE A 69 5.97 -4.36 15.02
CA PHE A 69 6.53 -3.04 14.68
C PHE A 69 5.49 -1.99 14.37
N GLN A 70 4.21 -2.31 14.51
CA GLN A 70 3.13 -1.35 14.27
C GLN A 70 3.13 -0.24 15.34
N ARG A 71 2.58 0.92 14.96
CA ARG A 71 2.46 2.13 15.80
C ARG A 71 3.81 2.73 16.22
N MET A 72 4.86 2.48 15.44
CA MET A 72 6.20 3.03 15.68
C MET A 72 6.64 3.99 14.57
N GLY A 73 5.73 4.34 13.64
CA GLY A 73 6.04 5.26 12.55
C GLY A 73 6.60 4.62 11.29
N TYR A 74 6.75 3.31 11.25
CA TYR A 74 7.30 2.63 10.05
C TYR A 74 6.42 2.78 8.82
N GLY A 75 5.08 2.73 8.98
CA GLY A 75 4.16 2.91 7.85
C GLY A 75 4.34 4.25 7.16
N ALA A 76 4.43 5.33 7.92
CA ALA A 76 4.67 6.67 7.38
C ALA A 76 6.05 6.76 6.72
N TRP A 77 7.06 6.12 7.30
CA TRP A 77 8.40 6.07 6.73
C TRP A 77 8.39 5.37 5.36
N ILE A 78 7.67 4.25 5.25
CA ILE A 78 7.52 3.51 3.99
C ILE A 78 6.83 4.38 2.92
N VAL A 79 5.77 5.09 3.29
CA VAL A 79 5.09 6.02 2.37
C VAL A 79 6.06 7.08 1.85
N GLU A 80 6.87 7.67 2.73
CA GLU A 80 7.85 8.67 2.31
C GLU A 80 8.93 8.06 1.39
N PHE A 81 9.35 6.83 1.66
CA PHE A 81 10.25 6.12 0.76
C PHE A 81 9.64 5.98 -0.64
N VAL A 82 8.39 5.55 -0.73
CA VAL A 82 7.68 5.38 -2.01
C VAL A 82 7.59 6.72 -2.74
N CYS A 83 7.18 7.77 -2.05
CA CYS A 83 7.06 9.10 -2.65
C CYS A 83 8.41 9.57 -3.22
N ALA A 84 9.50 9.38 -2.49
CA ALA A 84 10.84 9.76 -2.95
C ALA A 84 11.31 8.90 -4.13
N ARG A 85 11.00 7.60 -4.10
CA ARG A 85 11.42 6.64 -5.13
C ARG A 85 10.83 6.96 -6.49
N TYR A 86 9.59 7.42 -6.53
CA TYR A 86 8.86 7.68 -7.79
C TYR A 86 8.76 9.17 -8.13
N ALA A 87 9.27 10.05 -7.29
CA ALA A 87 9.31 11.48 -7.58
C ALA A 87 10.08 11.76 -8.88
N GLY A 88 9.57 12.71 -9.66
CA GLY A 88 10.16 13.05 -10.96
C GLY A 88 9.82 12.09 -12.09
N ARG A 89 9.27 10.92 -11.78
CA ARG A 89 8.82 9.93 -12.77
C ARG A 89 7.31 9.93 -12.93
N TYR A 90 6.59 10.24 -11.86
CA TYR A 90 5.12 10.30 -11.83
C TYR A 90 4.69 11.55 -11.07
N GLY A 91 3.56 12.12 -11.47
CA GLY A 91 3.05 13.35 -10.87
C GLY A 91 2.32 13.14 -9.55
N GLU A 92 1.79 11.94 -9.35
CA GLU A 92 1.05 11.61 -8.13
C GLU A 92 1.14 10.13 -7.78
N LEU A 93 0.97 9.83 -6.51
CA LEU A 93 0.84 8.47 -5.99
C LEU A 93 -0.60 8.26 -5.56
N VAL A 94 -1.20 7.19 -6.06
CA VAL A 94 -2.59 6.81 -5.75
C VAL A 94 -2.59 5.63 -4.78
N VAL A 95 -3.56 5.60 -3.89
CA VAL A 95 -3.83 4.44 -3.04
C VAL A 95 -5.34 4.21 -2.97
N GLY A 96 -5.74 2.93 -3.01
CA GLY A 96 -7.13 2.53 -2.80
C GLY A 96 -7.27 1.83 -1.45
N THR A 97 -8.28 2.19 -0.68
CA THR A 97 -8.52 1.59 0.64
C THR A 97 -10.01 1.54 0.96
N GLY A 98 -10.37 0.70 1.93
CA GLY A 98 -11.72 0.71 2.49
C GLY A 98 -11.96 1.93 3.36
N GLU A 99 -13.22 2.19 3.65
CA GLU A 99 -13.63 3.34 4.47
C GLU A 99 -13.44 3.11 5.99
N ALA A 100 -12.38 2.42 6.38
CA ALA A 100 -12.05 2.24 7.79
C ALA A 100 -11.39 3.50 8.35
N PRO A 101 -11.88 4.05 9.48
CA PRO A 101 -11.39 5.34 10.00
C PRO A 101 -9.89 5.39 10.25
N ALA A 102 -9.30 4.33 10.81
CA ALA A 102 -7.87 4.31 11.12
C ALA A 102 -7.02 4.36 9.85
N THR A 103 -7.37 3.58 8.83
CA THR A 103 -6.64 3.54 7.55
C THR A 103 -6.80 4.86 6.80
N MET A 104 -8.01 5.39 6.74
CA MET A 104 -8.28 6.70 6.13
C MET A 104 -7.48 7.80 6.82
N GLY A 105 -7.47 7.80 8.15
CA GLY A 105 -6.71 8.77 8.94
C GLY A 105 -5.22 8.67 8.72
N PHE A 106 -4.70 7.45 8.58
CA PHE A 106 -3.29 7.21 8.29
C PHE A 106 -2.89 7.88 6.96
N TYR A 107 -3.63 7.62 5.89
CA TYR A 107 -3.29 8.19 4.58
C TYR A 107 -3.48 9.71 4.54
N ARG A 108 -4.50 10.24 5.22
CA ARG A 108 -4.66 11.70 5.33
C ARG A 108 -3.47 12.35 6.02
N LYS A 109 -2.98 11.75 7.11
CA LYS A 109 -1.78 12.24 7.80
C LYS A 109 -0.53 12.16 6.94
N CYS A 110 -0.48 11.18 6.04
CA CYS A 110 0.61 11.05 5.08
C CYS A 110 0.47 12.01 3.88
N GLY A 111 -0.51 12.91 3.89
CA GLY A 111 -0.66 13.94 2.86
C GLY A 111 -1.53 13.55 1.67
N PHE A 112 -2.29 12.45 1.79
CA PHE A 112 -3.21 12.02 0.74
C PHE A 112 -4.57 12.71 0.90
N THR A 113 -5.25 12.96 -0.23
CA THR A 113 -6.62 13.47 -0.27
C THR A 113 -7.51 12.55 -1.09
N GLU A 114 -8.75 12.41 -0.66
CA GLU A 114 -9.74 11.61 -1.38
C GLU A 114 -10.13 12.29 -2.67
N TYR A 115 -10.31 11.51 -3.75
CA TYR A 115 -10.73 12.06 -5.03
C TYR A 115 -11.73 11.22 -5.79
N ALA A 116 -11.90 9.93 -5.45
CA ALA A 116 -12.81 9.04 -6.15
C ALA A 116 -13.24 7.88 -5.26
N ARG A 117 -14.26 7.16 -5.72
CA ARG A 117 -14.85 6.02 -5.02
C ARG A 117 -15.18 4.93 -6.05
N ILE A 118 -14.88 3.68 -5.72
CA ILE A 118 -15.32 2.53 -6.50
C ILE A 118 -16.43 1.84 -5.71
N PRO A 119 -17.72 1.99 -6.13
CA PRO A 119 -18.82 1.40 -5.39
C PRO A 119 -18.72 -0.12 -5.32
N ASP A 120 -19.07 -0.68 -4.16
CA ASP A 120 -19.16 -2.13 -3.93
C ASP A 120 -17.90 -2.93 -4.27
N PHE A 121 -16.71 -2.28 -4.24
CA PHE A 121 -15.46 -2.94 -4.60
C PHE A 121 -15.21 -4.18 -3.75
N PHE A 122 -15.37 -4.07 -2.45
CA PHE A 122 -15.06 -5.18 -1.53
C PHE A 122 -16.11 -6.28 -1.59
N THR A 123 -17.37 -5.93 -1.76
CA THR A 123 -18.44 -6.92 -1.86
C THR A 123 -18.41 -7.66 -3.20
N THR A 124 -17.89 -7.04 -4.25
CA THR A 124 -17.78 -7.65 -5.58
C THR A 124 -16.54 -8.53 -5.74
N ASN A 125 -15.40 -8.12 -5.16
CA ASN A 125 -14.11 -8.72 -5.44
C ASN A 125 -13.63 -9.73 -4.40
N TYR A 126 -14.20 -9.73 -3.20
CA TYR A 126 -13.78 -10.63 -2.12
C TYR A 126 -14.85 -11.69 -1.86
N GLY A 127 -14.39 -12.91 -1.56
CA GLY A 127 -15.28 -14.05 -1.34
C GLY A 127 -15.91 -14.11 0.05
N HIS A 128 -15.58 -13.16 0.92
CA HIS A 128 -16.13 -13.07 2.28
C HIS A 128 -16.26 -11.61 2.69
N GLU A 129 -17.02 -11.36 3.75
CA GLU A 129 -17.14 -10.02 4.31
C GLU A 129 -15.80 -9.60 4.95
N ILE A 130 -15.40 -8.34 4.71
CA ILE A 130 -14.20 -7.77 5.29
C ILE A 130 -14.60 -6.68 6.27
N VAL A 131 -14.14 -6.83 7.51
CA VAL A 131 -14.42 -5.86 8.59
C VAL A 131 -13.08 -5.29 9.08
N GLU A 132 -12.95 -3.97 9.06
CA GLU A 132 -11.83 -3.23 9.64
C GLU A 132 -12.36 -2.15 10.58
N ASP A 133 -11.77 -1.98 11.76
CA ASP A 133 -12.18 -0.99 12.75
C ASP A 133 -13.70 -1.06 13.04
N SER A 134 -14.28 -2.27 13.10
CA SER A 134 -15.72 -2.51 13.27
C SER A 134 -16.58 -2.00 12.11
N VAL A 135 -15.98 -1.69 10.95
CA VAL A 135 -16.69 -1.24 9.75
C VAL A 135 -16.69 -2.35 8.71
N LEU A 136 -17.86 -2.68 8.18
CA LEU A 136 -17.99 -3.59 7.02
C LEU A 136 -17.58 -2.83 5.77
N LEU A 137 -16.50 -3.28 5.12
CA LEU A 137 -15.99 -2.62 3.93
C LEU A 137 -16.88 -2.95 2.71
N ARG A 138 -17.29 -1.90 2.00
CA ARG A 138 -18.09 -2.00 0.77
C ARG A 138 -17.38 -1.33 -0.38
N ASP A 139 -17.26 -0.02 -0.34
CA ASP A 139 -16.65 0.80 -1.39
C ASP A 139 -15.15 0.93 -1.17
N MET A 140 -14.41 1.04 -2.27
CA MET A 140 -13.02 1.45 -2.20
C MET A 140 -12.94 2.96 -2.35
N ILE A 141 -12.20 3.62 -1.46
CA ILE A 141 -11.91 5.05 -1.56
C ILE A 141 -10.55 5.20 -2.21
N LEU A 142 -10.48 6.04 -3.23
CA LEU A 142 -9.23 6.37 -3.89
C LEU A 142 -8.71 7.70 -3.36
N LEU A 143 -7.46 7.69 -2.90
CA LEU A 143 -6.77 8.87 -2.42
C LEU A 143 -5.51 9.07 -3.23
N LYS A 144 -5.04 10.32 -3.29
CA LYS A 144 -3.81 10.63 -4.00
C LYS A 144 -2.98 11.67 -3.26
N ARG A 145 -1.69 11.62 -3.49
CA ARG A 145 -0.72 12.59 -3.02
C ARG A 145 0.15 13.03 -4.19
N ARG A 146 0.33 14.34 -4.34
CA ARG A 146 1.23 14.89 -5.36
C ARG A 146 2.68 14.51 -5.04
N LEU A 147 3.41 14.06 -6.05
CA LEU A 147 4.83 13.77 -5.93
C LEU A 147 5.65 14.98 -6.37
N LYS A 148 6.83 15.13 -5.77
CA LYS A 148 7.74 16.22 -6.12
C LYS A 148 8.29 16.03 -7.54
N GLU A 149 8.52 17.15 -8.20
CA GLU A 149 9.23 17.13 -9.47
C GLU A 149 10.69 16.78 -9.23
N LYS A 150 11.31 16.20 -10.26
CA LYS A 150 12.73 15.87 -10.19
C LYS A 150 13.54 17.18 -10.09
N PRO A 151 14.47 17.32 -9.11
CA PRO A 151 15.34 18.48 -9.05
C PRO A 151 16.15 18.61 -10.33
N GLU A 152 16.30 19.82 -10.80
CA GLU A 152 17.15 20.14 -11.95
C GLU A 152 18.63 20.01 -11.60
#